data_6032b8ff263b691f7260ac1bfbfcccd5
#
_entry.id   6032b8ff263b691f7260ac1bfbfcccd5
#
_cell.length_a   1.000
_cell.length_b   1.000
_cell.length_c   1.000
_cell.angle_alpha   90.00
_cell.angle_beta   90.00
_cell.angle_gamma   90.00
#
_symmetry.space_group_name_H-M   'P 1'
#
loop_
_entity.id
_entity.type
_entity.pdbx_description
1 polymer ?
#
loop_
_entity_poly.entity_id
_entity_poly.type
_entity_poly.pdbx_seq_one_letter_code
_entity_poly.pdbx_strand_id
1 'polypeptide(L)'
;MYRDTRREHIVRLLRSREECSVSDLAEHFSVTKETIRADLTWLQKRGIVTRHHGGVSLKKHLMQSALFQHDYVDMSLLLKQQQRGIGYLTSQDEKGRIMVGKVCILGSFNVDIVAKVHRFPRDGETLIARETTLGPGGKGANQALASHRAGAQIHFACKVGCDQFNLFARNHIESVGMGSFTLYETDNAATGCAVIYVNDEGENMIAISPGANLELTDGDIAQLSHFIAESDVFVVQMENNISATQLALKCAKELQVTTILNPAPWSPDVASLLPFSDIVTPNETEATAMSGVQVHDIPTAMQAATHIYNAGQCAVIITMGKQGALIFDGQHYSHIPAFSAVAVDTTGAGDAFNGALAASLAKGESLVRSAWYASAFASLAVEQEGAANMPDDSLVAARMKQQNVAIQTL
;
A
#
# COMPACT_ATOMS: atom_id res chain seq x y z
N MET A 1 23.16 26.43 16.10
CA MET A 1 22.27 25.53 15.34
C MET A 1 23.10 24.38 14.74
N TYR A 2 22.68 23.16 14.94
CA TYR A 2 23.38 21.99 14.35
C TYR A 2 23.33 22.04 12.82
N ARG A 3 24.34 21.43 12.16
CA ARG A 3 24.54 21.52 10.72
C ARG A 3 23.35 21.01 9.91
N ASP A 4 22.81 19.85 10.28
CA ASP A 4 21.71 19.22 9.52
C ASP A 4 20.39 19.98 9.72
N THR A 5 20.08 20.42 10.93
CA THR A 5 18.93 21.31 11.21
C THR A 5 19.02 22.62 10.42
N ARG A 6 20.22 23.18 10.23
CA ARG A 6 20.40 24.40 9.44
C ARG A 6 20.10 24.17 7.96
N ARG A 7 20.50 23.03 7.39
CA ARG A 7 20.21 22.67 6.01
C ARG A 7 18.72 22.49 5.74
N GLU A 8 18.00 21.89 6.68
CA GLU A 8 16.53 21.81 6.62
C GLU A 8 15.88 23.19 6.59
N HIS A 9 16.30 24.06 7.48
CA HIS A 9 15.79 25.44 7.51
C HIS A 9 16.16 26.26 6.27
N ILE A 10 17.32 26.01 5.63
CA ILE A 10 17.68 26.61 4.34
C ILE A 10 16.67 26.18 3.27
N VAL A 11 16.33 24.88 3.20
CA VAL A 11 15.36 24.38 2.22
C VAL A 11 13.97 24.96 2.47
N ARG A 12 13.52 25.04 3.72
CA ARG A 12 12.24 25.71 4.06
C ARG A 12 12.21 27.16 3.63
N LEU A 13 13.29 27.90 3.89
CA LEU A 13 13.39 29.30 3.53
C LEU A 13 13.36 29.50 2.01
N LEU A 14 14.06 28.66 1.27
CA LEU A 14 14.06 28.68 -0.21
C LEU A 14 12.69 28.34 -0.81
N ARG A 15 11.90 27.53 -0.10
CA ARG A 15 10.52 27.25 -0.51
C ARG A 15 9.63 28.49 -0.41
N SER A 16 9.75 29.26 0.70
CA SER A 16 8.90 30.42 0.95
C SER A 16 9.33 31.67 0.15
N ARG A 17 10.62 31.78 -0.23
CA ARG A 17 11.20 32.96 -0.86
C ARG A 17 11.63 32.76 -2.30
N GLU A 18 11.45 31.54 -2.86
CA GLU A 18 11.87 31.12 -4.19
C GLU A 18 13.38 31.21 -4.45
N GLU A 19 14.03 32.26 -3.95
CA GLU A 19 15.45 32.51 -4.12
C GLU A 19 16.02 33.24 -2.88
N CYS A 20 17.28 32.93 -2.50
CA CYS A 20 18.02 33.60 -1.45
C CYS A 20 19.48 33.81 -1.84
N SER A 21 20.10 34.96 -1.42
CA SER A 21 21.55 35.12 -1.56
C SER A 21 22.32 34.41 -0.43
N VAL A 22 23.60 34.10 -0.68
CA VAL A 22 24.49 33.55 0.37
C VAL A 22 24.59 34.52 1.55
N SER A 23 24.52 35.84 1.30
CA SER A 23 24.60 36.88 2.32
C SER A 23 23.37 36.88 3.23
N ASP A 24 22.17 36.81 2.61
CA ASP A 24 20.91 36.80 3.37
C ASP A 24 20.80 35.53 4.25
N LEU A 25 21.23 34.39 3.71
CA LEU A 25 21.25 33.13 4.47
C LEU A 25 22.29 33.20 5.62
N ALA A 26 23.46 33.78 5.39
CA ALA A 26 24.48 33.93 6.44
C ALA A 26 24.01 34.82 7.57
N GLU A 27 23.33 35.94 7.25
CA GLU A 27 22.73 36.84 8.21
C GLU A 27 21.58 36.18 8.96
N HIS A 28 20.64 35.53 8.22
CA HIS A 28 19.47 34.88 8.81
C HIS A 28 19.84 33.80 9.85
N PHE A 29 20.87 32.99 9.53
CA PHE A 29 21.31 31.91 10.43
C PHE A 29 22.42 32.32 11.38
N SER A 30 22.89 33.58 11.36
CA SER A 30 23.98 34.08 12.17
C SER A 30 25.25 33.21 12.07
N VAL A 31 25.65 32.87 10.84
CA VAL A 31 26.84 32.08 10.53
C VAL A 31 27.67 32.74 9.42
N THR A 32 28.90 32.26 9.21
CA THR A 32 29.75 32.82 8.15
C THR A 32 29.26 32.44 6.76
N LYS A 33 29.59 33.23 5.74
CA LYS A 33 29.30 32.93 4.32
C LYS A 33 29.95 31.62 3.87
N GLU A 34 31.10 31.28 4.44
CA GLU A 34 31.82 30.01 4.18
C GLU A 34 31.00 28.83 4.67
N THR A 35 30.38 28.93 5.85
CA THR A 35 29.48 27.91 6.40
C THR A 35 28.28 27.66 5.48
N ILE A 36 27.62 28.77 5.05
CA ILE A 36 26.50 28.68 4.10
C ILE A 36 26.96 28.09 2.75
N ARG A 37 28.11 28.52 2.21
CA ARG A 37 28.66 27.96 0.95
C ARG A 37 28.88 26.45 1.04
N ALA A 38 29.38 25.96 2.18
CA ALA A 38 29.57 24.53 2.44
C ALA A 38 28.23 23.79 2.46
N ASP A 39 27.22 24.32 3.15
CA ASP A 39 25.88 23.73 3.20
C ASP A 39 25.20 23.73 1.82
N LEU A 40 25.28 24.83 1.08
CA LEU A 40 24.73 24.92 -0.29
C LEU A 40 25.46 24.00 -1.27
N THR A 41 26.76 23.82 -1.11
CA THR A 41 27.53 22.86 -1.93
C THR A 41 27.09 21.43 -1.65
N TRP A 42 26.83 21.12 -0.39
CA TRP A 42 26.29 19.82 0.02
C TRP A 42 24.87 19.57 -0.54
N LEU A 43 23.97 20.57 -0.45
CA LEU A 43 22.61 20.51 -1.01
C LEU A 43 22.61 20.42 -2.53
N GLN A 44 23.52 21.15 -3.21
CA GLN A 44 23.66 21.12 -4.68
C GLN A 44 24.16 19.77 -5.17
N LYS A 45 25.18 19.18 -4.51
CA LYS A 45 25.69 17.85 -4.84
C LYS A 45 24.61 16.77 -4.73
N ARG A 46 23.59 16.99 -3.89
CA ARG A 46 22.44 16.10 -3.70
C ARG A 46 21.21 16.49 -4.54
N GLY A 47 21.39 17.41 -5.48
CA GLY A 47 20.35 17.77 -6.42
C GLY A 47 19.15 18.51 -5.83
N ILE A 48 19.26 19.04 -4.59
CA ILE A 48 18.16 19.72 -3.89
C ILE A 48 18.06 21.18 -4.33
N VAL A 49 19.20 21.86 -4.50
CA VAL A 49 19.25 23.27 -4.89
C VAL A 49 20.01 23.47 -6.20
N THR A 50 19.69 24.57 -6.88
CA THR A 50 20.45 25.11 -8.01
C THR A 50 21.07 26.44 -7.61
N ARG A 51 22.37 26.64 -7.89
CA ARG A 51 23.07 27.90 -7.69
C ARG A 51 23.18 28.65 -9.01
N HIS A 52 22.95 29.94 -8.99
CA HIS A 52 23.10 30.84 -10.15
C HIS A 52 23.81 32.13 -9.72
N HIS A 53 24.06 33.02 -10.68
CA HIS A 53 24.69 34.32 -10.40
C HIS A 53 23.71 35.17 -9.56
N GLY A 54 24.07 35.40 -8.29
CA GLY A 54 23.25 36.19 -7.36
C GLY A 54 22.56 35.40 -6.25
N GLY A 55 22.32 34.07 -6.43
CA GLY A 55 21.56 33.35 -5.42
C GLY A 55 21.52 31.84 -5.53
N VAL A 56 20.64 31.25 -4.75
CA VAL A 56 20.32 29.85 -4.71
C VAL A 56 18.79 29.65 -4.67
N SER A 57 18.29 28.72 -5.42
CA SER A 57 16.87 28.31 -5.48
C SER A 57 16.72 26.80 -5.34
N LEU A 58 15.52 26.35 -4.97
CA LEU A 58 15.19 24.91 -5.06
C LEU A 58 15.11 24.48 -6.52
N LYS A 59 15.40 23.19 -6.80
CA LYS A 59 15.14 22.66 -8.13
C LYS A 59 13.64 22.65 -8.44
N LYS A 60 13.26 23.06 -9.64
CA LYS A 60 11.85 23.24 -10.05
C LYS A 60 10.95 22.01 -9.82
N HIS A 61 11.47 20.81 -10.08
CA HIS A 61 10.70 19.56 -9.86
C HIS A 61 10.38 19.31 -8.39
N LEU A 62 11.20 19.79 -7.44
CA LEU A 62 10.92 19.67 -6.01
C LEU A 62 9.85 20.66 -5.55
N MET A 63 9.74 21.84 -6.18
CA MET A 63 8.71 22.83 -5.84
C MET A 63 7.28 22.33 -6.13
N GLN A 64 7.15 21.37 -7.07
CA GLN A 64 5.87 20.77 -7.46
C GLN A 64 5.61 19.43 -6.75
N SER A 65 6.56 18.95 -5.97
CA SER A 65 6.48 17.67 -5.27
C SER A 65 5.47 17.72 -4.11
N ALA A 66 4.73 16.63 -3.93
CA ALA A 66 3.83 16.43 -2.79
C ALA A 66 4.57 16.57 -1.44
N LEU A 67 5.86 16.25 -1.39
CA LEU A 67 6.71 16.40 -0.20
C LEU A 67 6.86 17.86 0.26
N PHE A 68 6.58 18.83 -0.61
CA PHE A 68 6.66 20.25 -0.34
C PHE A 68 5.30 20.92 -0.16
N GLN A 69 4.20 20.19 -0.19
CA GLN A 69 2.85 20.78 -0.05
C GLN A 69 2.53 21.17 1.41
N HIS A 70 3.27 20.64 2.39
CA HIS A 70 3.09 20.91 3.82
C HIS A 70 4.28 21.68 4.43
N ASP A 71 4.08 22.32 5.59
CA ASP A 71 5.10 23.16 6.27
C ASP A 71 6.30 22.38 6.81
N TYR A 72 6.23 21.05 6.83
CA TYR A 72 7.33 20.19 7.26
C TYR A 72 8.06 19.58 6.07
N VAL A 73 9.34 19.93 5.92
CA VAL A 73 10.25 19.33 4.92
C VAL A 73 11.22 18.42 5.66
N ASP A 74 11.09 17.12 5.46
CA ASP A 74 12.05 16.16 5.99
C ASP A 74 13.23 16.00 5.01
N MET A 75 14.40 16.47 5.43
CA MET A 75 15.62 16.41 4.63
C MET A 75 16.04 14.96 4.32
N SER A 76 15.73 14.02 5.22
CA SER A 76 16.06 12.60 5.02
C SER A 76 15.29 12.01 3.84
N LEU A 77 14.03 12.44 3.64
CA LEU A 77 13.20 12.03 2.51
C LEU A 77 13.73 12.56 1.17
N LEU A 78 14.12 13.83 1.13
CA LEU A 78 14.71 14.43 -0.06
C LEU A 78 16.02 13.76 -0.46
N LEU A 79 16.82 13.33 0.51
CA LEU A 79 18.08 12.64 0.27
C LEU A 79 17.86 11.22 -0.26
N LYS A 80 16.86 10.51 0.25
CA LYS A 80 16.50 9.16 -0.21
C LYS A 80 15.98 9.16 -1.65
N GLN A 81 15.16 10.15 -2.03
CA GLN A 81 14.69 10.34 -3.39
C GLN A 81 15.85 10.45 -4.41
N GLN A 82 16.95 11.11 -4.03
CA GLN A 82 18.11 11.27 -4.89
C GLN A 82 19.00 10.02 -4.97
N GLN A 83 18.94 9.14 -3.97
CA GLN A 83 19.75 7.91 -3.93
C GLN A 83 19.11 6.73 -4.67
N ARG A 84 17.77 6.68 -4.76
CA ARG A 84 17.04 5.59 -5.44
C ARG A 84 17.12 5.61 -6.96
N GLY A 85 17.57 6.69 -7.57
CA GLY A 85 17.75 6.83 -9.02
C GLY A 85 18.86 5.99 -9.66
N ILE A 86 19.55 5.10 -8.91
CA ILE A 86 20.64 4.26 -9.41
C ILE A 86 20.46 2.83 -8.88
N GLY A 87 19.83 1.98 -9.69
CA GLY A 87 20.08 0.54 -9.63
C GLY A 87 19.05 -0.33 -8.95
N TYR A 88 18.16 -0.91 -9.73
CA TYR A 88 17.62 -2.22 -9.44
C TYR A 88 18.75 -3.24 -9.60
N LEU A 89 19.30 -3.79 -8.52
CA LEU A 89 20.07 -5.04 -8.57
C LEU A 89 20.23 -5.67 -7.17
N THR A 90 19.75 -6.91 -7.10
CA THR A 90 20.14 -8.05 -6.26
C THR A 90 19.74 -8.08 -4.78
N SER A 91 19.03 -9.16 -4.47
CA SER A 91 18.48 -9.62 -3.19
C SER A 91 19.49 -10.02 -2.09
N GLN A 92 20.75 -9.65 -2.23
CA GLN A 92 21.77 -9.83 -1.20
C GLN A 92 22.61 -8.56 -1.08
N ASP A 93 22.86 -8.10 0.16
CA ASP A 93 23.88 -7.09 0.36
C ASP A 93 25.27 -7.68 0.03
N GLU A 94 26.28 -6.83 -0.19
CA GLU A 94 27.65 -7.24 -0.47
C GLU A 94 28.26 -8.18 0.62
N LYS A 95 27.53 -8.45 1.69
CA LYS A 95 27.90 -9.31 2.84
C LYS A 95 27.04 -10.57 2.97
N GLY A 96 26.15 -10.86 2.00
CA GLY A 96 25.32 -12.07 2.01
C GLY A 96 24.20 -12.07 3.07
N ARG A 97 23.79 -10.90 3.59
CA ARG A 97 22.69 -10.81 4.54
C ARG A 97 21.34 -10.85 3.80
N ILE A 98 20.43 -11.63 4.34
CA ILE A 98 19.03 -11.63 3.87
C ILE A 98 18.47 -10.22 4.09
N MET A 99 18.15 -9.52 3.00
CA MET A 99 17.47 -8.24 3.07
C MET A 99 16.02 -8.49 3.50
N VAL A 100 15.66 -8.00 4.67
CA VAL A 100 14.26 -8.03 5.11
C VAL A 100 13.55 -6.88 4.40
N GLY A 101 12.67 -7.19 3.45
CA GLY A 101 11.92 -6.19 2.70
C GLY A 101 10.98 -5.38 3.58
N LYS A 102 10.84 -4.09 3.29
CA LYS A 102 9.98 -3.16 4.03
C LYS A 102 8.74 -2.80 3.21
N VAL A 103 7.57 -2.92 3.80
CA VAL A 103 6.28 -2.61 3.18
C VAL A 103 5.55 -1.56 4.02
N CYS A 104 5.13 -0.46 3.39
CA CYS A 104 4.20 0.49 3.98
C CYS A 104 2.80 0.24 3.40
N ILE A 105 1.80 0.13 4.25
CA ILE A 105 0.41 -0.06 3.86
C ILE A 105 -0.41 1.09 4.43
N LEU A 106 -1.05 1.87 3.56
CA LEU A 106 -2.12 2.79 3.92
C LEU A 106 -3.44 2.15 3.53
N GLY A 107 -4.33 1.95 4.49
CA GLY A 107 -5.61 1.32 4.18
C GLY A 107 -6.61 1.41 5.33
N SER A 108 -7.68 0.65 5.18
CA SER A 108 -8.79 0.60 6.12
C SER A 108 -8.52 -0.32 7.31
N PHE A 109 -9.14 0.02 8.42
CA PHE A 109 -9.45 -0.89 9.51
C PHE A 109 -10.94 -0.88 9.77
N ASN A 110 -11.56 -2.05 9.86
CA ASN A 110 -12.95 -2.21 10.23
C ASN A 110 -13.09 -3.17 11.41
N VAL A 111 -14.15 -3.01 12.18
CA VAL A 111 -14.60 -4.04 13.12
C VAL A 111 -15.70 -4.84 12.45
N ASP A 112 -15.47 -6.12 12.21
CA ASP A 112 -16.46 -7.01 11.63
C ASP A 112 -17.38 -7.55 12.75
N ILE A 113 -18.66 -7.21 12.66
CA ILE A 113 -19.72 -7.65 13.58
C ILE A 113 -20.47 -8.77 12.89
N VAL A 114 -20.10 -10.01 13.19
CA VAL A 114 -20.66 -11.20 12.53
C VAL A 114 -21.78 -11.77 13.37
N ALA A 115 -23.00 -11.83 12.81
CA ALA A 115 -24.16 -12.47 13.43
C ALA A 115 -24.57 -13.72 12.65
N LYS A 116 -24.44 -14.90 13.27
CA LYS A 116 -24.91 -16.17 12.72
C LYS A 116 -26.41 -16.33 12.96
N VAL A 117 -27.15 -16.47 11.88
CA VAL A 117 -28.63 -16.55 11.86
C VAL A 117 -29.07 -17.79 11.09
N HIS A 118 -30.34 -18.23 11.30
CA HIS A 118 -30.89 -19.33 10.49
C HIS A 118 -31.06 -18.95 9.01
N ARG A 119 -31.51 -17.73 8.76
CA ARG A 119 -31.78 -17.11 7.47
C ARG A 119 -31.65 -15.60 7.61
N PHE A 120 -31.60 -14.89 6.53
CA PHE A 120 -31.62 -13.42 6.59
C PHE A 120 -32.98 -12.90 7.07
N PRO A 121 -32.99 -11.82 7.89
CA PRO A 121 -34.20 -11.16 8.33
C PRO A 121 -34.94 -10.55 7.12
N ARG A 122 -36.28 -10.55 7.18
CA ARG A 122 -37.13 -9.86 6.21
C ARG A 122 -37.39 -8.44 6.68
N ASP A 123 -37.91 -7.62 5.80
CA ASP A 123 -38.31 -6.24 6.13
C ASP A 123 -39.24 -6.20 7.34
N GLY A 124 -38.88 -5.41 8.36
CA GLY A 124 -39.64 -5.26 9.60
C GLY A 124 -39.55 -6.42 10.59
N GLU A 125 -38.74 -7.46 10.29
CA GLU A 125 -38.60 -8.64 11.15
C GLU A 125 -37.48 -8.47 12.18
N THR A 126 -37.70 -8.93 13.39
CA THR A 126 -36.64 -9.14 14.39
C THR A 126 -36.29 -10.61 14.44
N LEU A 127 -35.05 -10.95 14.12
CA LEU A 127 -34.55 -12.31 14.18
C LEU A 127 -33.48 -12.44 15.30
N ILE A 128 -33.58 -13.52 16.07
CA ILE A 128 -32.57 -13.79 17.12
C ILE A 128 -31.37 -14.49 16.48
N ALA A 129 -30.19 -13.87 16.59
CA ALA A 129 -28.93 -14.49 16.20
C ALA A 129 -28.56 -15.63 17.16
N ARG A 130 -27.96 -16.70 16.65
CA ARG A 130 -27.44 -17.81 17.47
C ARG A 130 -26.14 -17.41 18.17
N GLU A 131 -25.33 -16.65 17.48
CA GLU A 131 -24.01 -16.22 17.91
C GLU A 131 -23.71 -14.86 17.31
N THR A 132 -22.98 -14.04 18.07
CA THR A 132 -22.44 -12.77 17.56
C THR A 132 -20.98 -12.69 17.98
N THR A 133 -20.09 -12.42 17.00
CA THR A 133 -18.65 -12.27 17.24
C THR A 133 -18.19 -10.92 16.70
N LEU A 134 -17.13 -10.39 17.33
CA LEU A 134 -16.40 -9.22 16.81
C LEU A 134 -15.04 -9.72 16.32
N GLY A 135 -14.71 -9.32 15.10
CA GLY A 135 -13.44 -9.65 14.47
C GLY A 135 -12.77 -8.42 13.84
N PRO A 136 -11.46 -8.51 13.59
CA PRO A 136 -10.78 -7.50 12.78
C PRO A 136 -11.14 -7.69 11.31
N GLY A 137 -11.29 -6.58 10.60
CA GLY A 137 -11.54 -6.52 9.17
C GLY A 137 -10.93 -5.28 8.55
N GLY A 138 -11.29 -5.04 7.31
CA GLY A 138 -10.73 -3.98 6.48
C GLY A 138 -9.55 -4.47 5.63
N LYS A 139 -9.60 -4.14 4.34
CA LYS A 139 -8.59 -4.61 3.36
C LYS A 139 -7.17 -4.18 3.75
N GLY A 140 -7.01 -2.96 4.27
CA GLY A 140 -5.71 -2.48 4.73
C GLY A 140 -5.12 -3.33 5.84
N ALA A 141 -5.91 -3.63 6.88
CA ALA A 141 -5.48 -4.45 8.01
C ALA A 141 -5.16 -5.90 7.58
N ASN A 142 -6.00 -6.50 6.72
CA ASN A 142 -5.79 -7.85 6.21
C ASN A 142 -4.51 -7.95 5.37
N GLN A 143 -4.27 -6.99 4.47
CA GLN A 143 -3.06 -6.96 3.63
C GLN A 143 -1.81 -6.70 4.47
N ALA A 144 -1.91 -5.87 5.53
CA ALA A 144 -0.81 -5.65 6.46
C ALA A 144 -0.45 -6.94 7.22
N LEU A 145 -1.46 -7.65 7.72
CA LEU A 145 -1.26 -8.94 8.39
C LEU A 145 -0.65 -9.96 7.43
N ALA A 146 -1.14 -10.06 6.20
CA ALA A 146 -0.60 -10.95 5.18
C ALA A 146 0.88 -10.64 4.87
N SER A 147 1.23 -9.35 4.68
CA SER A 147 2.62 -8.93 4.48
C SER A 147 3.51 -9.28 5.67
N HIS A 148 3.03 -9.08 6.89
CA HIS A 148 3.74 -9.43 8.11
C HIS A 148 3.99 -10.94 8.21
N ARG A 149 2.97 -11.77 7.99
CA ARG A 149 3.05 -13.24 7.99
C ARG A 149 3.94 -13.78 6.88
N ALA A 150 3.99 -13.09 5.74
CA ALA A 150 4.94 -13.37 4.66
C ALA A 150 6.38 -12.93 4.96
N GLY A 151 6.67 -12.40 6.17
CA GLY A 151 8.00 -12.09 6.68
C GLY A 151 8.56 -10.73 6.25
N ALA A 152 7.73 -9.78 5.84
CA ALA A 152 8.16 -8.40 5.63
C ALA A 152 8.18 -7.60 6.95
N GLN A 153 9.05 -6.59 7.04
CA GLN A 153 8.89 -5.51 7.99
C GLN A 153 7.80 -4.57 7.47
N ILE A 154 6.73 -4.42 8.24
CA ILE A 154 5.61 -3.59 7.80
C ILE A 154 5.51 -2.31 8.62
N HIS A 155 4.97 -1.26 7.98
CA HIS A 155 4.33 -0.13 8.66
C HIS A 155 2.89 -0.03 8.17
N PHE A 156 1.93 -0.22 9.08
CA PHE A 156 0.51 -0.12 8.77
C PHE A 156 -0.05 1.22 9.25
N ALA A 157 -0.72 1.95 8.37
CA ALA A 157 -1.39 3.21 8.69
C ALA A 157 -2.86 3.16 8.31
N CYS A 158 -3.74 3.57 9.24
CA CYS A 158 -5.17 3.71 9.00
C CYS A 158 -5.76 4.85 9.84
N LYS A 159 -7.01 5.22 9.55
CA LYS A 159 -7.75 6.22 10.33
C LYS A 159 -8.85 5.54 11.13
N VAL A 160 -8.98 5.91 12.41
CA VAL A 160 -9.96 5.38 13.36
C VAL A 160 -10.70 6.52 14.07
N GLY A 161 -11.89 6.24 14.58
CA GLY A 161 -12.61 7.21 15.42
C GLY A 161 -12.07 7.26 16.84
N CYS A 162 -12.41 8.31 17.58
CA CYS A 162 -12.15 8.39 19.03
C CYS A 162 -13.21 7.59 19.81
N ASP A 163 -13.27 6.27 19.59
CA ASP A 163 -14.29 5.37 20.14
C ASP A 163 -13.70 4.06 20.68
N GLN A 164 -14.58 3.17 21.17
CA GLN A 164 -14.17 1.86 21.71
C GLN A 164 -13.56 0.94 20.65
N PHE A 165 -13.88 1.11 19.37
CA PHE A 165 -13.34 0.31 18.29
C PHE A 165 -11.90 0.71 17.94
N ASN A 166 -11.46 1.94 18.24
CA ASN A 166 -10.05 2.33 18.21
C ASN A 166 -9.21 1.44 19.14
N LEU A 167 -9.69 1.23 20.37
CA LEU A 167 -8.99 0.36 21.33
C LEU A 167 -8.96 -1.10 20.83
N PHE A 168 -10.04 -1.57 20.20
CA PHE A 168 -10.08 -2.89 19.56
C PHE A 168 -9.03 -3.00 18.45
N ALA A 169 -8.93 -1.98 17.56
CA ALA A 169 -7.95 -1.92 16.48
C ALA A 169 -6.52 -2.03 17.02
N ARG A 170 -6.17 -1.18 17.99
CA ARG A 170 -4.84 -1.16 18.63
C ARG A 170 -4.49 -2.51 19.24
N ASN A 171 -5.37 -3.05 20.08
CA ASN A 171 -5.15 -4.33 20.75
C ASN A 171 -4.97 -5.47 19.74
N HIS A 172 -5.73 -5.48 18.65
CA HIS A 172 -5.59 -6.48 17.61
C HIS A 172 -4.22 -6.38 16.92
N ILE A 173 -3.85 -5.19 16.42
CA ILE A 173 -2.59 -4.96 15.71
C ILE A 173 -1.39 -5.37 16.58
N GLU A 174 -1.39 -5.02 17.85
CA GLU A 174 -0.36 -5.40 18.83
C GLU A 174 -0.33 -6.91 19.08
N SER A 175 -1.51 -7.55 19.20
CA SER A 175 -1.63 -8.99 19.51
C SER A 175 -1.09 -9.89 18.40
N VAL A 176 -1.18 -9.45 17.15
CA VAL A 176 -0.65 -10.20 15.98
C VAL A 176 0.81 -9.89 15.69
N GLY A 177 1.46 -9.05 16.52
CA GLY A 177 2.89 -8.76 16.43
C GLY A 177 3.27 -7.72 15.36
N MET A 178 2.33 -6.96 14.84
CA MET A 178 2.63 -5.85 13.93
C MET A 178 3.19 -4.67 14.73
N GLY A 179 4.51 -4.66 14.93
CA GLY A 179 5.20 -3.74 15.86
C GLY A 179 5.33 -2.29 15.36
N SER A 180 5.00 -2.00 14.08
CA SER A 180 5.06 -0.64 13.52
C SER A 180 3.74 -0.30 12.85
N PHE A 181 3.00 0.65 13.46
CA PHE A 181 1.72 1.13 12.93
C PHE A 181 1.43 2.56 13.37
N THR A 182 0.56 3.24 12.62
CA THR A 182 -0.01 4.55 12.96
C THR A 182 -1.52 4.51 12.86
N LEU A 183 -2.21 4.75 13.98
CA LEU A 183 -3.64 4.99 14.02
C LEU A 183 -3.85 6.51 14.06
N TYR A 184 -4.23 7.10 12.93
CA TYR A 184 -4.71 8.48 12.90
C TYR A 184 -6.10 8.53 13.51
N GLU A 185 -6.36 9.50 14.36
CA GLU A 185 -7.63 9.60 15.08
C GLU A 185 -8.47 10.76 14.55
N THR A 186 -9.80 10.62 14.63
CA THR A 186 -10.76 11.67 14.29
C THR A 186 -11.97 11.64 15.23
N ASP A 187 -12.46 12.84 15.60
CA ASP A 187 -13.73 13.00 16.32
C ASP A 187 -14.93 13.14 15.37
N ASN A 188 -14.68 13.26 14.04
CA ASN A 188 -15.73 13.54 13.07
C ASN A 188 -16.54 12.28 12.68
N ALA A 189 -15.95 11.09 12.81
CA ALA A 189 -16.57 9.83 12.42
C ALA A 189 -16.16 8.69 13.35
N ALA A 190 -17.02 7.70 13.51
CA ALA A 190 -16.72 6.48 14.22
C ALA A 190 -15.72 5.62 13.43
N THR A 191 -15.00 4.72 14.10
CA THR A 191 -14.18 3.69 13.46
C THR A 191 -15.05 2.86 12.51
N GLY A 192 -14.48 2.51 11.34
CA GLY A 192 -15.17 1.71 10.34
C GLY A 192 -15.65 0.37 10.89
N CYS A 193 -16.83 -0.08 10.44
CA CYS A 193 -17.34 -1.39 10.80
C CYS A 193 -18.10 -2.05 9.64
N ALA A 194 -18.15 -3.39 9.66
CA ALA A 194 -19.00 -4.19 8.80
C ALA A 194 -19.98 -4.99 9.64
N VAL A 195 -21.28 -4.92 9.29
CA VAL A 195 -22.32 -5.77 9.87
C VAL A 195 -22.55 -6.92 8.88
N ILE A 196 -22.30 -8.13 9.35
CA ILE A 196 -22.28 -9.33 8.54
C ILE A 196 -23.26 -10.34 9.10
N TYR A 197 -24.28 -10.68 8.34
CA TYR A 197 -25.13 -11.83 8.62
C TYR A 197 -24.60 -13.05 7.89
N VAL A 198 -24.54 -14.19 8.57
CA VAL A 198 -24.18 -15.49 7.96
C VAL A 198 -25.33 -16.46 8.26
N ASN A 199 -25.94 -17.02 7.20
CA ASN A 199 -27.05 -17.99 7.35
C ASN A 199 -26.55 -19.44 7.46
N ASP A 200 -27.48 -20.39 7.66
CA ASP A 200 -27.16 -21.82 7.80
C ASP A 200 -26.59 -22.45 6.52
N GLU A 201 -26.79 -21.82 5.37
CA GLU A 201 -26.29 -22.24 4.07
C GLU A 201 -24.88 -21.70 3.80
N GLY A 202 -24.33 -20.89 4.73
CA GLY A 202 -23.03 -20.25 4.60
C GLY A 202 -23.03 -19.00 3.72
N GLU A 203 -24.21 -18.53 3.29
CA GLU A 203 -24.32 -17.28 2.56
C GLU A 203 -24.15 -16.08 3.50
N ASN A 204 -23.64 -14.98 3.00
CA ASN A 204 -23.47 -13.75 3.76
C ASN A 204 -24.26 -12.57 3.18
N MET A 205 -24.66 -11.66 4.05
CA MET A 205 -25.21 -10.35 3.72
C MET A 205 -24.45 -9.31 4.52
N ILE A 206 -23.83 -8.35 3.83
CA ILE A 206 -22.86 -7.43 4.42
C ILE A 206 -23.28 -5.99 4.18
N ALA A 207 -23.26 -5.18 5.25
CA ALA A 207 -23.35 -3.73 5.18
C ALA A 207 -22.08 -3.12 5.81
N ILE A 208 -21.37 -2.26 5.06
CA ILE A 208 -20.15 -1.60 5.52
C ILE A 208 -20.45 -0.14 5.81
N SER A 209 -20.07 0.30 7.02
CA SER A 209 -19.95 1.71 7.37
C SER A 209 -18.46 2.07 7.35
N PRO A 210 -17.97 2.83 6.34
CA PRO A 210 -16.54 3.12 6.23
C PRO A 210 -16.04 4.04 7.35
N GLY A 211 -16.90 4.90 7.91
CA GLY A 211 -16.58 5.77 9.04
C GLY A 211 -15.29 6.56 8.84
N ALA A 212 -14.41 6.50 9.83
CA ALA A 212 -13.13 7.22 9.87
C ALA A 212 -12.18 6.86 8.71
N ASN A 213 -12.34 5.73 8.04
CA ASN A 213 -11.52 5.38 6.87
C ASN A 213 -11.62 6.44 5.76
N LEU A 214 -12.73 7.18 5.67
CA LEU A 214 -12.93 8.26 4.69
C LEU A 214 -12.46 9.65 5.19
N GLU A 215 -11.89 9.73 6.37
CA GLU A 215 -11.49 10.98 7.04
C GLU A 215 -9.98 11.23 7.02
N LEU A 216 -9.22 10.51 6.18
CA LEU A 216 -7.79 10.77 6.01
C LEU A 216 -7.57 12.19 5.48
N THR A 217 -6.62 12.91 6.08
CA THR A 217 -6.28 14.28 5.72
C THR A 217 -4.91 14.36 5.03
N ASP A 218 -4.65 15.46 4.34
CA ASP A 218 -3.34 15.74 3.77
C ASP A 218 -2.24 15.75 4.86
N GLY A 219 -2.58 16.19 6.09
CA GLY A 219 -1.69 16.15 7.24
C GLY A 219 -1.30 14.73 7.66
N ASP A 220 -2.24 13.78 7.61
CA ASP A 220 -1.97 12.37 7.88
C ASP A 220 -1.01 11.80 6.83
N ILE A 221 -1.22 12.14 5.55
CA ILE A 221 -0.35 11.68 4.46
C ILE A 221 1.05 12.30 4.57
N ALA A 222 1.14 13.58 4.97
CA ALA A 222 2.44 14.21 5.20
C ALA A 222 3.25 13.51 6.31
N GLN A 223 2.59 13.08 7.39
CA GLN A 223 3.23 12.29 8.45
C GLN A 223 3.63 10.89 7.95
N LEU A 224 2.78 10.25 7.13
CA LEU A 224 3.05 8.93 6.56
C LEU A 224 4.25 8.94 5.60
N SER A 225 4.55 10.06 4.94
CA SER A 225 5.58 10.18 3.91
C SER A 225 6.96 9.66 4.36
N HIS A 226 7.29 9.78 5.64
CA HIS A 226 8.52 9.24 6.23
C HIS A 226 8.56 7.70 6.13
N PHE A 227 7.48 7.03 6.50
CA PHE A 227 7.39 5.57 6.44
C PHE A 227 7.34 5.05 5.00
N ILE A 228 6.64 5.78 4.11
CA ILE A 228 6.67 5.48 2.67
C ILE A 228 8.13 5.52 2.17
N ALA A 229 8.88 6.57 2.47
CA ALA A 229 10.27 6.72 2.03
C ALA A 229 11.21 5.63 2.56
N GLU A 230 10.90 5.05 3.71
CA GLU A 230 11.68 3.95 4.28
C GLU A 230 11.34 2.58 3.73
N SER A 231 10.27 2.48 2.95
CA SER A 231 9.74 1.23 2.42
C SER A 231 10.21 0.95 1.00
N ASP A 232 10.25 -0.32 0.64
CA ASP A 232 10.55 -0.80 -0.71
C ASP A 232 9.27 -0.87 -1.55
N VAL A 233 8.14 -1.16 -0.89
CA VAL A 233 6.80 -1.27 -1.50
C VAL A 233 5.78 -0.49 -0.67
N PHE A 234 4.90 0.24 -1.37
CA PHE A 234 3.75 0.93 -0.81
C PHE A 234 2.45 0.35 -1.37
N VAL A 235 1.50 0.04 -0.50
CA VAL A 235 0.23 -0.62 -0.87
C VAL A 235 -0.96 0.22 -0.44
N VAL A 236 -1.94 0.36 -1.33
CA VAL A 236 -3.23 1.01 -1.06
C VAL A 236 -4.40 0.22 -1.66
N GLN A 237 -5.60 0.46 -1.14
CA GLN A 237 -6.86 -0.11 -1.62
C GLN A 237 -7.88 1.03 -1.85
N MET A 238 -9.16 0.67 -2.13
CA MET A 238 -10.23 1.64 -2.43
C MET A 238 -11.22 1.82 -1.26
N GLU A 239 -10.80 1.56 -0.02
CA GLU A 239 -11.65 1.75 1.17
C GLU A 239 -11.37 3.06 1.92
N ASN A 240 -10.40 3.86 1.44
CA ASN A 240 -10.11 5.21 1.94
C ASN A 240 -10.63 6.29 0.99
N ASN A 241 -10.68 7.55 1.45
CA ASN A 241 -11.03 8.66 0.57
C ASN A 241 -9.99 8.82 -0.56
N ILE A 242 -10.51 9.05 -1.77
CA ILE A 242 -9.71 9.05 -3.02
C ILE A 242 -8.65 10.13 -3.02
N SER A 243 -8.95 11.32 -2.48
CA SER A 243 -7.98 12.44 -2.45
C SER A 243 -6.72 12.08 -1.65
N ALA A 244 -6.88 11.50 -0.46
CA ALA A 244 -5.76 11.08 0.37
C ALA A 244 -5.00 9.90 -0.26
N THR A 245 -5.73 8.92 -0.82
CA THR A 245 -5.13 7.78 -1.53
C THR A 245 -4.29 8.24 -2.72
N GLN A 246 -4.80 9.18 -3.51
CA GLN A 246 -4.06 9.75 -4.64
C GLN A 246 -2.82 10.53 -4.19
N LEU A 247 -2.95 11.33 -3.12
CA LEU A 247 -1.82 12.09 -2.58
C LEU A 247 -0.71 11.14 -2.08
N ALA A 248 -1.08 10.06 -1.40
CA ALA A 248 -0.15 9.05 -0.91
C ALA A 248 0.58 8.31 -2.06
N LEU A 249 -0.15 7.92 -3.11
CA LEU A 249 0.44 7.30 -4.31
C LEU A 249 1.39 8.26 -5.03
N LYS A 250 1.03 9.54 -5.18
CA LYS A 250 1.92 10.57 -5.75
C LYS A 250 3.20 10.70 -4.93
N CYS A 251 3.06 10.77 -3.59
CA CYS A 251 4.20 10.82 -2.68
C CYS A 251 5.11 9.60 -2.85
N ALA A 252 4.55 8.38 -2.88
CA ALA A 252 5.32 7.15 -3.07
C ALA A 252 6.06 7.14 -4.42
N LYS A 253 5.39 7.57 -5.50
CA LYS A 253 6.01 7.65 -6.83
C LYS A 253 7.15 8.68 -6.88
N GLU A 254 7.00 9.83 -6.27
CA GLU A 254 8.06 10.84 -6.15
C GLU A 254 9.25 10.33 -5.35
N LEU A 255 9.00 9.49 -4.34
CA LEU A 255 10.02 8.82 -3.53
C LEU A 255 10.62 7.59 -4.20
N GLN A 256 10.15 7.24 -5.41
CA GLN A 256 10.56 6.05 -6.17
C GLN A 256 10.35 4.74 -5.39
N VAL A 257 9.29 4.67 -4.58
CA VAL A 257 8.84 3.46 -3.91
C VAL A 257 7.88 2.72 -4.83
N THR A 258 8.06 1.42 -4.99
CA THR A 258 7.16 0.58 -5.81
C THR A 258 5.75 0.61 -5.23
N THR A 259 4.76 0.96 -6.06
CA THR A 259 3.37 1.11 -5.63
C THR A 259 2.49 -0.03 -6.10
N ILE A 260 1.65 -0.55 -5.21
CA ILE A 260 0.60 -1.53 -5.52
C ILE A 260 -0.75 -0.90 -5.21
N LEU A 261 -1.63 -0.84 -6.22
CA LEU A 261 -3.04 -0.48 -6.08
C LEU A 261 -3.90 -1.74 -6.18
N ASN A 262 -4.55 -2.11 -5.08
CA ASN A 262 -5.65 -3.07 -5.14
C ASN A 262 -6.96 -2.30 -5.39
N PRO A 263 -7.59 -2.43 -6.59
CA PRO A 263 -8.73 -1.61 -6.98
C PRO A 263 -10.06 -2.12 -6.38
N ALA A 264 -10.02 -2.55 -5.13
CA ALA A 264 -11.11 -3.15 -4.38
C ALA A 264 -11.50 -2.33 -3.14
N PRO A 265 -12.79 -2.06 -2.90
CA PRO A 265 -13.91 -2.33 -3.80
C PRO A 265 -13.86 -1.44 -5.06
N TRP A 266 -14.39 -1.94 -6.17
CA TRP A 266 -14.42 -1.20 -7.42
C TRP A 266 -15.11 0.17 -7.30
N SER A 267 -14.47 1.18 -7.87
CA SER A 267 -15.02 2.51 -8.10
C SER A 267 -14.46 3.08 -9.41
N PRO A 268 -15.22 3.88 -10.19
CA PRO A 268 -14.71 4.60 -11.35
C PRO A 268 -13.51 5.50 -11.03
N ASP A 269 -13.36 5.93 -9.80
CA ASP A 269 -12.24 6.78 -9.32
C ASP A 269 -10.87 6.10 -9.42
N VAL A 270 -10.82 4.77 -9.54
CA VAL A 270 -9.59 3.99 -9.82
C VAL A 270 -8.81 4.58 -11.00
N ALA A 271 -9.51 5.07 -12.04
CA ALA A 271 -8.88 5.66 -13.22
C ALA A 271 -7.95 6.84 -12.87
N SER A 272 -8.27 7.60 -11.83
CA SER A 272 -7.46 8.73 -11.36
C SER A 272 -6.19 8.30 -10.61
N LEU A 273 -6.12 7.07 -10.14
CA LEU A 273 -5.03 6.51 -9.35
C LEU A 273 -4.02 5.73 -10.21
N LEU A 274 -4.46 5.15 -11.35
CA LEU A 274 -3.63 4.33 -12.22
C LEU A 274 -2.30 4.99 -12.64
N PRO A 275 -2.25 6.31 -13.00
CA PRO A 275 -1.00 6.95 -13.40
C PRO A 275 0.07 7.01 -12.30
N PHE A 276 -0.31 6.79 -11.05
CA PHE A 276 0.59 6.82 -9.89
C PHE A 276 0.88 5.42 -9.34
N SER A 277 0.36 4.37 -10.00
CA SER A 277 0.53 2.98 -9.60
C SER A 277 1.53 2.28 -10.52
N ASP A 278 2.43 1.48 -9.96
CA ASP A 278 3.35 0.65 -10.75
C ASP A 278 2.72 -0.72 -11.04
N ILE A 279 1.89 -1.20 -10.12
CA ILE A 279 1.20 -2.49 -10.22
C ILE A 279 -0.26 -2.29 -9.80
N VAL A 280 -1.20 -2.86 -10.56
CA VAL A 280 -2.61 -2.92 -10.22
C VAL A 280 -3.07 -4.37 -10.17
N THR A 281 -3.89 -4.73 -9.17
CA THR A 281 -4.26 -6.13 -8.86
C THR A 281 -5.77 -6.36 -8.82
N PRO A 282 -6.50 -6.18 -9.92
CA PRO A 282 -7.93 -6.46 -9.98
C PRO A 282 -8.23 -7.97 -9.94
N ASN A 283 -9.42 -8.34 -9.43
CA ASN A 283 -10.04 -9.63 -9.71
C ASN A 283 -10.80 -9.60 -11.06
N GLU A 284 -11.46 -10.70 -11.45
CA GLU A 284 -12.20 -10.82 -12.71
C GLU A 284 -13.29 -9.74 -12.84
N THR A 285 -14.03 -9.47 -11.77
CA THR A 285 -15.13 -8.49 -11.74
C THR A 285 -14.58 -7.06 -11.87
N GLU A 286 -13.55 -6.74 -11.12
CA GLU A 286 -12.88 -5.45 -11.14
C GLU A 286 -12.21 -5.21 -12.50
N ALA A 287 -11.51 -6.22 -13.04
CA ALA A 287 -10.89 -6.15 -14.37
C ALA A 287 -11.94 -5.94 -15.48
N THR A 288 -13.09 -6.60 -15.37
CA THR A 288 -14.23 -6.39 -16.27
C THR A 288 -14.70 -4.94 -16.22
N ALA A 289 -14.90 -4.41 -15.03
CA ALA A 289 -15.38 -3.03 -14.83
C ALA A 289 -14.34 -1.99 -15.29
N MET A 290 -13.05 -2.24 -15.07
CA MET A 290 -11.95 -1.36 -15.50
C MET A 290 -11.73 -1.34 -17.01
N SER A 291 -11.87 -2.49 -17.67
CA SER A 291 -11.50 -2.65 -19.08
C SER A 291 -12.68 -2.60 -20.05
N GLY A 292 -13.90 -2.85 -19.57
CA GLY A 292 -15.09 -3.09 -20.40
C GLY A 292 -15.10 -4.46 -21.09
N VAL A 293 -14.09 -5.32 -20.84
CA VAL A 293 -13.99 -6.69 -21.38
C VAL A 293 -14.50 -7.66 -20.33
N GLN A 294 -15.50 -8.49 -20.67
CA GLN A 294 -16.00 -9.52 -19.77
C GLN A 294 -14.92 -10.58 -19.53
N VAL A 295 -14.35 -10.63 -18.32
CA VAL A 295 -13.29 -11.57 -17.96
C VAL A 295 -13.90 -12.86 -17.43
N HIS A 296 -13.59 -14.00 -18.08
CA HIS A 296 -14.04 -15.32 -17.67
C HIS A 296 -13.01 -16.44 -17.96
N ASP A 297 -11.98 -16.15 -18.75
CA ASP A 297 -10.90 -17.07 -19.10
C ASP A 297 -9.59 -16.30 -19.35
N ILE A 298 -8.49 -17.03 -19.59
CA ILE A 298 -7.18 -16.43 -19.83
C ILE A 298 -7.15 -15.51 -21.06
N PRO A 299 -7.74 -15.89 -22.23
CA PRO A 299 -7.77 -14.98 -23.38
C PRO A 299 -8.48 -13.65 -23.12
N THR A 300 -9.62 -13.65 -22.45
CA THR A 300 -10.34 -12.43 -22.10
C THR A 300 -9.61 -11.61 -21.01
N ALA A 301 -8.95 -12.28 -20.09
CA ALA A 301 -8.08 -11.62 -19.10
C ALA A 301 -6.88 -10.93 -19.77
N MET A 302 -6.26 -11.52 -20.79
CA MET A 302 -5.19 -10.89 -21.57
C MET A 302 -5.68 -9.60 -22.25
N GLN A 303 -6.87 -9.61 -22.84
CA GLN A 303 -7.48 -8.42 -23.45
C GLN A 303 -7.75 -7.34 -22.39
N ALA A 304 -8.34 -7.71 -21.27
CA ALA A 304 -8.61 -6.80 -20.15
C ALA A 304 -7.31 -6.19 -19.60
N ALA A 305 -6.28 -7.01 -19.37
CA ALA A 305 -4.98 -6.55 -18.89
C ALA A 305 -4.33 -5.52 -19.83
N THR A 306 -4.42 -5.76 -21.17
CA THR A 306 -3.93 -4.80 -22.17
C THR A 306 -4.67 -3.46 -22.08
N HIS A 307 -6.00 -3.47 -21.94
CA HIS A 307 -6.79 -2.24 -21.82
C HIS A 307 -6.42 -1.46 -20.56
N ILE A 308 -6.30 -2.15 -19.42
CA ILE A 308 -5.92 -1.54 -18.14
C ILE A 308 -4.51 -0.98 -18.20
N TYR A 309 -3.55 -1.73 -18.76
CA TYR A 309 -2.18 -1.25 -18.95
C TYR A 309 -2.15 0.03 -19.80
N ASN A 310 -2.87 0.06 -20.91
CA ASN A 310 -2.91 1.24 -21.79
C ASN A 310 -3.48 2.47 -21.10
N ALA A 311 -4.39 2.30 -20.13
CA ALA A 311 -4.97 3.40 -19.34
C ALA A 311 -4.02 3.95 -18.28
N GLY A 312 -3.17 3.11 -17.65
CA GLY A 312 -2.34 3.50 -16.51
C GLY A 312 -0.83 3.38 -16.72
N GLN A 313 -0.38 2.64 -17.76
CA GLN A 313 1.03 2.26 -17.97
C GLN A 313 1.64 1.54 -16.76
N CYS A 314 0.81 0.80 -16.02
CA CYS A 314 1.19 0.01 -14.85
C CYS A 314 1.09 -1.49 -15.15
N ALA A 315 1.93 -2.31 -14.53
CA ALA A 315 1.80 -3.75 -14.62
C ALA A 315 0.44 -4.22 -14.04
N VAL A 316 -0.17 -5.20 -14.67
CA VAL A 316 -1.51 -5.69 -14.32
C VAL A 316 -1.42 -7.14 -13.88
N ILE A 317 -1.99 -7.45 -12.71
CA ILE A 317 -2.15 -8.81 -12.22
C ILE A 317 -3.65 -9.05 -12.03
N ILE A 318 -4.26 -9.90 -12.86
CA ILE A 318 -5.67 -10.26 -12.70
C ILE A 318 -5.73 -11.59 -11.93
N THR A 319 -6.31 -11.54 -10.71
CA THR A 319 -6.57 -12.76 -9.94
C THR A 319 -7.86 -13.41 -10.42
N MET A 320 -7.81 -14.72 -10.74
CA MET A 320 -8.86 -15.46 -11.44
C MET A 320 -9.32 -16.70 -10.66
N GLY A 321 -9.34 -16.63 -9.34
CA GLY A 321 -9.79 -17.69 -8.45
C GLY A 321 -9.16 -19.04 -8.81
N LYS A 322 -9.97 -20.02 -9.19
CA LYS A 322 -9.51 -21.38 -9.55
C LYS A 322 -8.69 -21.44 -10.82
N GLN A 323 -8.68 -20.40 -11.64
CA GLN A 323 -7.83 -20.31 -12.83
C GLN A 323 -6.44 -19.73 -12.53
N GLY A 324 -6.21 -19.23 -11.29
CA GLY A 324 -4.91 -18.71 -10.87
C GLY A 324 -4.78 -17.20 -11.07
N ALA A 325 -3.68 -16.74 -11.65
CA ALA A 325 -3.43 -15.32 -11.89
C ALA A 325 -2.79 -15.08 -13.27
N LEU A 326 -3.25 -14.05 -13.98
CA LEU A 326 -2.65 -13.54 -15.20
C LEU A 326 -1.86 -12.29 -14.89
N ILE A 327 -0.65 -12.20 -15.41
CA ILE A 327 0.25 -11.06 -15.27
C ILE A 327 0.54 -10.48 -16.64
N PHE A 328 0.48 -9.16 -16.77
CA PHE A 328 0.95 -8.42 -17.94
C PHE A 328 1.87 -7.28 -17.48
N ASP A 329 3.13 -7.31 -17.90
CA ASP A 329 4.16 -6.32 -17.52
C ASP A 329 4.32 -5.18 -18.55
N GLY A 330 3.46 -5.17 -19.58
CA GLY A 330 3.51 -4.23 -20.71
C GLY A 330 4.22 -4.81 -21.93
N GLN A 331 4.87 -5.97 -21.82
CA GLN A 331 5.57 -6.64 -22.92
C GLN A 331 5.19 -8.11 -23.02
N HIS A 332 5.11 -8.81 -21.88
CA HIS A 332 4.92 -10.24 -21.81
C HIS A 332 3.73 -10.60 -20.92
N TYR A 333 3.03 -11.64 -21.31
CA TYR A 333 2.03 -12.26 -20.47
C TYR A 333 2.62 -13.48 -19.76
N SER A 334 2.27 -13.62 -18.49
CA SER A 334 2.58 -14.83 -17.71
C SER A 334 1.32 -15.30 -17.00
N HIS A 335 1.06 -16.59 -17.04
CA HIS A 335 -0.03 -17.22 -16.32
C HIS A 335 0.51 -18.12 -15.22
N ILE A 336 -0.01 -17.95 -14.03
CA ILE A 336 0.25 -18.78 -12.85
C ILE A 336 -1.01 -19.60 -12.59
N PRO A 337 -1.04 -20.90 -12.91
CA PRO A 337 -2.16 -21.75 -12.53
C PRO A 337 -2.39 -21.74 -11.03
N ALA A 338 -3.64 -21.93 -10.60
CA ALA A 338 -3.96 -21.96 -9.18
C ALA A 338 -3.26 -23.11 -8.45
N PHE A 339 -2.80 -22.86 -7.25
CA PHE A 339 -2.44 -23.93 -6.33
C PHE A 339 -3.72 -24.63 -5.85
N SER A 340 -3.67 -25.97 -5.79
CA SER A 340 -4.80 -26.76 -5.32
C SER A 340 -5.05 -26.49 -3.83
N ALA A 341 -6.28 -26.17 -3.48
CA ALA A 341 -6.72 -25.90 -2.12
C ALA A 341 -8.13 -26.41 -1.87
N VAL A 342 -8.41 -26.79 -0.64
CA VAL A 342 -9.77 -27.12 -0.19
C VAL A 342 -10.35 -25.83 0.42
N ALA A 343 -11.08 -25.07 -0.39
CA ALA A 343 -11.61 -23.79 0.06
C ALA A 343 -12.67 -23.99 1.16
N VAL A 344 -12.42 -23.38 2.31
CA VAL A 344 -13.35 -23.25 3.46
C VAL A 344 -14.03 -21.89 3.39
N ASP A 345 -13.22 -20.83 3.23
CA ASP A 345 -13.70 -19.46 3.11
C ASP A 345 -12.79 -18.68 2.14
N THR A 346 -13.37 -18.03 1.14
CA THR A 346 -12.63 -17.24 0.15
C THR A 346 -12.51 -15.76 0.53
N THR A 347 -13.12 -15.35 1.65
CA THR A 347 -13.03 -13.98 2.15
C THR A 347 -11.57 -13.64 2.49
N GLY A 348 -11.11 -12.49 2.01
CA GLY A 348 -9.72 -12.06 2.24
C GLY A 348 -8.66 -12.74 1.35
N ALA A 349 -9.03 -13.64 0.42
CA ALA A 349 -8.07 -14.25 -0.51
C ALA A 349 -7.29 -13.22 -1.33
N GLY A 350 -7.97 -12.17 -1.79
CA GLY A 350 -7.35 -11.05 -2.48
C GLY A 350 -6.41 -10.25 -1.57
N ASP A 351 -6.77 -10.07 -0.30
CA ASP A 351 -5.91 -9.39 0.69
C ASP A 351 -4.67 -10.23 0.99
N ALA A 352 -4.84 -11.55 1.15
CA ALA A 352 -3.74 -12.51 1.31
C ALA A 352 -2.77 -12.43 0.13
N PHE A 353 -3.30 -12.42 -1.10
CA PHE A 353 -2.51 -12.29 -2.32
C PHE A 353 -1.72 -10.97 -2.34
N ASN A 354 -2.39 -9.83 -2.13
CA ASN A 354 -1.76 -8.51 -2.19
C ASN A 354 -0.68 -8.31 -1.12
N GLY A 355 -0.95 -8.74 0.12
CA GLY A 355 0.02 -8.65 1.19
C GLY A 355 1.26 -9.50 0.95
N ALA A 356 1.08 -10.74 0.48
CA ALA A 356 2.18 -11.65 0.15
C ALA A 356 2.97 -11.17 -1.09
N LEU A 357 2.28 -10.61 -2.11
CA LEU A 357 2.90 -9.97 -3.28
C LEU A 357 3.83 -8.84 -2.84
N ALA A 358 3.33 -7.94 -2.01
CA ALA A 358 4.10 -6.81 -1.50
C ALA A 358 5.33 -7.27 -0.72
N ALA A 359 5.18 -8.26 0.15
CA ALA A 359 6.29 -8.80 0.94
C ALA A 359 7.37 -9.44 0.06
N SER A 360 6.98 -10.18 -0.98
CA SER A 360 7.92 -10.82 -1.90
C SER A 360 8.64 -9.80 -2.79
N LEU A 361 7.93 -8.80 -3.33
CA LEU A 361 8.53 -7.69 -4.08
C LEU A 361 9.51 -6.88 -3.22
N ALA A 362 9.16 -6.60 -1.97
CA ALA A 362 10.02 -5.87 -1.05
C ALA A 362 11.33 -6.63 -0.73
N LYS A 363 11.33 -7.96 -0.82
CA LYS A 363 12.54 -8.81 -0.75
C LYS A 363 13.38 -8.79 -2.03
N GLY A 364 12.95 -8.06 -3.09
CA GLY A 364 13.67 -7.93 -4.37
C GLY A 364 13.37 -9.04 -5.38
N GLU A 365 12.34 -9.86 -5.16
CA GLU A 365 11.91 -10.87 -6.13
C GLU A 365 11.25 -10.21 -7.34
N SER A 366 11.30 -10.87 -8.50
CA SER A 366 10.64 -10.38 -9.72
C SER A 366 9.12 -10.40 -9.58
N LEU A 367 8.41 -9.57 -10.38
CA LEU A 367 6.94 -9.49 -10.37
C LEU A 367 6.27 -10.86 -10.51
N VAL A 368 6.71 -11.65 -11.49
CA VAL A 368 6.14 -12.97 -11.78
C VAL A 368 6.39 -13.95 -10.62
N ARG A 369 7.60 -13.92 -10.03
CA ARG A 369 7.94 -14.78 -8.91
C ARG A 369 7.20 -14.37 -7.64
N SER A 370 7.01 -13.07 -7.43
CA SER A 370 6.23 -12.54 -6.32
C SER A 370 4.75 -12.90 -6.43
N ALA A 371 4.17 -12.82 -7.63
CA ALA A 371 2.80 -13.27 -7.87
C ALA A 371 2.63 -14.80 -7.71
N TRP A 372 3.66 -15.59 -8.07
CA TRP A 372 3.67 -17.03 -7.84
C TRP A 372 3.66 -17.38 -6.35
N TYR A 373 4.51 -16.70 -5.56
CA TYR A 373 4.49 -16.80 -4.10
C TYR A 373 3.15 -16.37 -3.50
N ALA A 374 2.61 -15.23 -3.95
CA ALA A 374 1.32 -14.70 -3.52
C ALA A 374 0.15 -15.66 -3.81
N SER A 375 0.18 -16.35 -4.96
CA SER A 375 -0.82 -17.37 -5.31
C SER A 375 -0.76 -18.57 -4.36
N ALA A 376 0.45 -19.04 -4.00
CA ALA A 376 0.62 -20.10 -3.01
C ALA A 376 0.13 -19.67 -1.62
N PHE A 377 0.45 -18.43 -1.21
CA PHE A 377 0.01 -17.86 0.07
C PHE A 377 -1.53 -17.78 0.13
N ALA A 378 -2.16 -17.21 -0.89
CA ALA A 378 -3.62 -17.09 -0.98
C ALA A 378 -4.32 -18.46 -0.99
N SER A 379 -3.70 -19.49 -1.60
CA SER A 379 -4.24 -20.85 -1.61
C SER A 379 -4.32 -21.48 -0.21
N LEU A 380 -3.45 -21.10 0.71
CA LEU A 380 -3.49 -21.53 2.11
C LEU A 380 -4.49 -20.71 2.93
N ALA A 381 -4.60 -19.40 2.64
CA ALA A 381 -5.54 -18.53 3.34
C ALA A 381 -6.99 -18.99 3.15
N VAL A 382 -7.38 -19.43 1.94
CA VAL A 382 -8.75 -19.91 1.66
C VAL A 382 -9.10 -21.22 2.36
N GLU A 383 -8.14 -21.94 2.93
CA GLU A 383 -8.36 -23.18 3.72
C GLU A 383 -8.72 -22.88 5.19
N GLN A 384 -8.78 -21.61 5.57
CA GLN A 384 -9.11 -21.15 6.93
C GLN A 384 -10.38 -20.29 6.89
N GLU A 385 -11.13 -20.28 8.00
CA GLU A 385 -12.32 -19.41 8.15
C GLU A 385 -11.87 -17.99 8.54
N GLY A 386 -12.43 -16.97 7.87
CA GLY A 386 -12.23 -15.55 8.15
C GLY A 386 -11.02 -14.89 7.48
N ALA A 387 -11.19 -13.64 7.10
CA ALA A 387 -10.23 -12.87 6.31
C ALA A 387 -8.90 -12.55 7.02
N ALA A 388 -8.85 -12.63 8.35
CA ALA A 388 -7.67 -12.34 9.16
C ALA A 388 -6.82 -13.59 9.48
N ASN A 389 -7.15 -14.76 8.93
CA ASN A 389 -6.40 -16.00 9.15
C ASN A 389 -5.34 -16.19 8.05
N MET A 390 -4.20 -15.55 8.22
CA MET A 390 -3.11 -15.56 7.26
C MET A 390 -2.07 -16.64 7.58
N PRO A 391 -1.62 -17.45 6.59
CA PRO A 391 -0.62 -18.49 6.80
C PRO A 391 0.77 -17.91 7.08
N ASP A 392 1.62 -18.67 7.76
CA ASP A 392 3.02 -18.32 7.93
C ASP A 392 3.87 -18.69 6.70
N ASP A 393 4.96 -17.98 6.46
CA ASP A 393 5.88 -18.15 5.32
C ASP A 393 6.39 -19.59 5.17
N SER A 394 6.62 -20.31 6.29
CA SER A 394 7.07 -21.72 6.28
C SER A 394 6.04 -22.68 5.64
N LEU A 395 4.75 -22.43 5.84
CA LEU A 395 3.68 -23.23 5.23
C LEU A 395 3.60 -22.95 3.73
N VAL A 396 3.81 -21.71 3.33
CA VAL A 396 3.83 -21.32 1.91
C VAL A 396 4.99 -22.00 1.19
N ALA A 397 6.19 -21.99 1.78
CA ALA A 397 7.36 -22.66 1.24
C ALA A 397 7.12 -24.19 1.08
N ALA A 398 6.43 -24.82 2.03
CA ALA A 398 6.05 -26.21 1.94
C ALA A 398 5.05 -26.48 0.79
N ARG A 399 4.00 -25.65 0.65
CA ARG A 399 3.01 -25.72 -0.44
C ARG A 399 3.66 -25.61 -1.81
N MET A 400 4.56 -24.63 -1.99
CA MET A 400 5.27 -24.43 -3.25
C MET A 400 6.12 -25.63 -3.66
N LYS A 401 6.76 -26.30 -2.69
CA LYS A 401 7.53 -27.53 -2.94
C LYS A 401 6.65 -28.73 -3.27
N GLN A 402 5.51 -28.86 -2.59
CA GLN A 402 4.61 -30.00 -2.79
C GLN A 402 3.91 -29.96 -4.14
N GLN A 403 3.46 -28.81 -4.59
CA GLN A 403 2.61 -28.73 -5.77
C GLN A 403 3.38 -28.34 -7.04
N ASN A 404 4.56 -27.73 -6.93
CA ASN A 404 5.44 -27.38 -8.06
C ASN A 404 4.69 -26.79 -9.28
N VAL A 405 3.81 -25.80 -9.01
CA VAL A 405 3.02 -25.13 -10.05
C VAL A 405 3.97 -24.39 -11.01
N ALA A 406 3.88 -24.73 -12.29
CA ALA A 406 4.74 -24.13 -13.33
C ALA A 406 4.15 -22.82 -13.84
N ILE A 407 4.98 -21.78 -13.91
CA ILE A 407 4.64 -20.51 -14.55
C ILE A 407 4.64 -20.71 -16.08
N GLN A 408 3.61 -20.22 -16.75
CA GLN A 408 3.45 -20.31 -18.20
C GLN A 408 3.70 -18.92 -18.81
N THR A 409 4.64 -18.82 -19.74
CA THR A 409 4.80 -17.62 -20.58
C THR A 409 3.88 -17.77 -21.79
N LEU A 410 3.06 -16.75 -22.07
CA LEU A 410 2.04 -16.74 -23.11
C LEU A 410 2.42 -15.84 -24.28
#